data_15c89e507769050e2054a98465639f99
#
_entry.id   15c89e507769050e2054a98465639f99
#
_cell.length_a   1.000
_cell.length_b   1.000
_cell.length_c   1.000
_cell.angle_alpha   90.00
_cell.angle_beta   90.00
_cell.angle_gamma   90.00
#
_symmetry.space_group_name_H-M   'P 1'
#
loop_
_entity.id
_entity.type
_entity.pdbx_description
1 polymer ?
#
loop_
_entity_poly.entity_id
_entity_poly.type
_entity_poly.pdbx_seq_one_letter_code
_entity_poly.pdbx_strand_id
1 'polypeptide(L)'
;MISKEQFDKEIELIIANAIREDVGDGDHSSLACIPDSAKGKAKLLVKDEGIIAGIEFAKQVFAYVDENMKVDTLIEDGSKVKYGDIAFYVEGASQSILKAERLVLNAMQRMSAIATKTKVFVDLLEGTDTQILDTRKTTPGIRALEKWAVKIGGGTNHRFALYDMIMLKDNHIDFSGGVAKAINKTKAYLKETNRDLKIIVEARNLQEIQEILDCGGVYRILIDNFNYEDTRKAVALIGDKCLTESSGGINEKTVRHYADCGVDYISSGALTHSVYNMDLSLKAV
;
A
#
# COMPACT_ATOMS: atom_id res chain seq x y z
N MET A 1 9.93 6.56 5.29
CA MET A 1 8.64 6.78 4.58
C MET A 1 8.75 8.11 3.86
N ILE A 2 8.15 8.25 2.68
CA ILE A 2 8.13 9.51 1.92
C ILE A 2 7.37 10.60 2.69
N SER A 3 7.72 11.88 2.43
CA SER A 3 7.02 13.02 3.03
C SER A 3 5.59 13.13 2.48
N LYS A 4 4.74 13.90 3.19
CA LYS A 4 3.39 14.19 2.70
C LYS A 4 3.43 14.87 1.33
N GLU A 5 4.30 15.84 1.14
CA GLU A 5 4.48 16.55 -0.13
C GLU A 5 4.84 15.60 -1.28
N GLN A 6 5.78 14.67 -1.05
CA GLN A 6 6.12 13.65 -2.04
C GLN A 6 4.92 12.73 -2.35
N PHE A 7 4.16 12.35 -1.32
CA PHE A 7 2.97 11.53 -1.50
C PHE A 7 1.91 12.27 -2.32
N ASP A 8 1.60 13.51 -2.00
CA ASP A 8 0.60 14.33 -2.69
C ASP A 8 0.99 14.48 -4.18
N LYS A 9 2.28 14.71 -4.46
CA LYS A 9 2.80 14.76 -5.83
C LYS A 9 2.64 13.44 -6.60
N GLU A 10 2.84 12.29 -5.96
CA GLU A 10 2.59 10.99 -6.59
C GLU A 10 1.10 10.82 -6.94
N ILE A 11 0.19 11.27 -6.07
CA ILE A 11 -1.26 11.24 -6.34
C ILE A 11 -1.63 12.13 -7.53
N GLU A 12 -1.12 13.36 -7.58
CA GLU A 12 -1.34 14.27 -8.72
C GLU A 12 -0.87 13.65 -10.05
N LEU A 13 0.33 13.03 -10.06
CA LEU A 13 0.87 12.36 -11.24
C LEU A 13 0.01 11.17 -11.68
N ILE A 14 -0.51 10.39 -10.73
CA ILE A 14 -1.42 9.28 -11.03
C ILE A 14 -2.69 9.80 -11.70
N ILE A 15 -3.32 10.83 -11.15
CA ILE A 15 -4.55 11.42 -11.71
C ILE A 15 -4.27 11.97 -13.11
N ALA A 16 -3.24 12.79 -13.28
CA ALA A 16 -2.90 13.39 -14.54
C ALA A 16 -2.62 12.36 -15.64
N ASN A 17 -1.86 11.30 -15.33
CA ASN A 17 -1.56 10.24 -16.26
C ASN A 17 -2.79 9.42 -16.63
N ALA A 18 -3.65 9.09 -15.66
CA ALA A 18 -4.87 8.32 -15.91
C ALA A 18 -5.88 9.10 -16.74
N ILE A 19 -6.09 10.38 -16.44
CA ILE A 19 -6.98 11.25 -17.28
C ILE A 19 -6.41 11.41 -18.70
N ARG A 20 -5.11 11.60 -18.86
CA ARG A 20 -4.48 11.65 -20.18
C ARG A 20 -4.66 10.34 -20.96
N GLU A 21 -4.55 9.19 -20.29
CA GLU A 21 -4.71 7.87 -20.91
C GLU A 21 -6.15 7.61 -21.35
N ASP A 22 -7.14 7.96 -20.53
CA ASP A 22 -8.55 7.56 -20.73
C ASP A 22 -9.32 8.59 -21.60
N VAL A 23 -8.96 9.87 -21.50
CA VAL A 23 -9.72 10.94 -22.18
C VAL A 23 -9.12 11.31 -23.54
N GLY A 24 -7.78 11.34 -23.65
CA GLY A 24 -7.11 11.72 -24.90
C GLY A 24 -7.56 13.10 -25.41
N ASP A 25 -8.15 13.16 -26.59
CA ASP A 25 -8.70 14.35 -27.23
C ASP A 25 -10.18 14.62 -26.91
N GLY A 26 -10.85 13.76 -26.13
CA GLY A 26 -12.20 13.98 -25.60
C GLY A 26 -13.01 12.71 -25.31
N ASP A 27 -13.98 12.83 -24.41
CA ASP A 27 -15.04 11.83 -24.24
C ASP A 27 -16.12 12.04 -25.31
N HIS A 28 -15.90 11.42 -26.48
CA HIS A 28 -16.77 11.60 -27.64
C HIS A 28 -18.23 11.14 -27.41
N SER A 29 -18.44 10.19 -26.49
CA SER A 29 -19.80 9.76 -26.14
C SER A 29 -20.56 10.89 -25.43
N SER A 30 -19.95 11.47 -24.42
CA SER A 30 -20.55 12.61 -23.70
C SER A 30 -20.69 13.85 -24.59
N LEU A 31 -19.66 14.16 -25.36
CA LEU A 31 -19.69 15.32 -26.30
C LEU A 31 -20.79 15.19 -27.36
N ALA A 32 -21.09 13.96 -27.80
CA ALA A 32 -22.08 13.72 -28.84
C ALA A 32 -23.55 13.83 -28.35
N CYS A 33 -23.81 13.46 -27.09
CA CYS A 33 -25.20 13.28 -26.63
C CYS A 33 -25.60 14.12 -25.41
N ILE A 34 -24.65 14.76 -24.72
CA ILE A 34 -24.93 15.52 -23.49
C ILE A 34 -24.61 17.00 -23.73
N PRO A 35 -25.59 17.91 -23.60
CA PRO A 35 -25.35 19.35 -23.74
C PRO A 35 -24.31 19.84 -22.72
N ASP A 36 -23.46 20.81 -23.11
CA ASP A 36 -22.44 21.40 -22.23
C ASP A 36 -23.03 22.04 -20.96
N SER A 37 -24.28 22.53 -21.06
CA SER A 37 -25.00 23.14 -19.94
C SER A 37 -25.65 22.11 -18.99
N ALA A 38 -25.62 20.81 -19.33
CA ALA A 38 -26.27 19.79 -18.55
C ALA A 38 -25.58 19.61 -17.19
N LYS A 39 -26.35 19.68 -16.13
CA LYS A 39 -25.91 19.35 -14.76
C LYS A 39 -26.58 18.05 -14.32
N GLY A 40 -25.86 17.27 -13.54
CA GLY A 40 -26.34 15.99 -13.05
C GLY A 40 -25.88 15.73 -11.62
N LYS A 41 -26.48 14.69 -11.07
CA LYS A 41 -26.11 14.12 -9.78
C LYS A 41 -25.96 12.62 -9.94
N ALA A 42 -24.94 12.04 -9.30
CA ALA A 42 -24.75 10.60 -9.26
C ALA A 42 -24.43 10.15 -7.83
N LYS A 43 -24.69 8.88 -7.54
CA LYS A 43 -24.35 8.23 -6.27
C LYS A 43 -23.38 7.09 -6.47
N LEU A 44 -22.41 6.95 -5.56
CA LEU A 44 -21.55 5.77 -5.49
C LEU A 44 -22.27 4.70 -4.66
N LEU A 45 -22.63 3.61 -5.33
CA LEU A 45 -23.34 2.46 -4.75
C LEU A 45 -22.36 1.31 -4.52
N VAL A 46 -22.34 0.79 -3.30
CA VAL A 46 -21.59 -0.42 -2.93
C VAL A 46 -22.42 -1.64 -3.33
N LYS A 47 -21.79 -2.60 -4.05
CA LYS A 47 -22.41 -3.85 -4.51
C LYS A 47 -21.70 -5.10 -3.97
N ASP A 48 -20.93 -4.91 -2.91
CA ASP A 48 -20.14 -5.92 -2.22
C ASP A 48 -20.10 -5.62 -0.74
N GLU A 49 -19.23 -6.31 0.03
CA GLU A 49 -18.97 -6.02 1.43
C GLU A 49 -17.46 -5.94 1.71
N GLY A 50 -17.08 -5.12 2.70
CA GLY A 50 -15.67 -4.98 3.10
C GLY A 50 -15.37 -3.62 3.70
N ILE A 51 -14.13 -3.16 3.51
CA ILE A 51 -13.65 -1.84 3.93
C ILE A 51 -13.57 -0.94 2.71
N ILE A 52 -14.32 0.17 2.72
CA ILE A 52 -14.27 1.13 1.63
C ILE A 52 -12.99 1.95 1.70
N ALA A 53 -12.37 2.23 0.53
CA ALA A 53 -11.17 3.04 0.44
C ALA A 53 -11.11 3.79 -0.89
N GLY A 54 -10.55 5.01 -0.85
CA GLY A 54 -10.36 5.85 -2.02
C GLY A 54 -11.39 6.97 -2.17
N ILE A 55 -12.18 7.27 -1.16
CA ILE A 55 -13.12 8.40 -1.16
C ILE A 55 -12.37 9.73 -1.28
N GLU A 56 -11.29 9.91 -0.51
CA GLU A 56 -10.47 11.11 -0.62
C GLU A 56 -9.73 11.21 -1.96
N PHE A 57 -9.35 10.08 -2.55
CA PHE A 57 -8.83 10.05 -3.92
C PHE A 57 -9.90 10.44 -4.93
N ALA A 58 -11.12 9.93 -4.81
CA ALA A 58 -12.24 10.28 -5.68
C ALA A 58 -12.54 11.78 -5.67
N LYS A 59 -12.53 12.43 -4.50
CA LYS A 59 -12.67 13.89 -4.36
C LYS A 59 -11.60 14.64 -5.16
N GLN A 60 -10.34 14.18 -5.08
CA GLN A 60 -9.23 14.79 -5.82
C GLN A 60 -9.39 14.61 -7.34
N VAL A 61 -9.85 13.43 -7.80
CA VAL A 61 -10.14 13.19 -9.21
C VAL A 61 -11.26 14.11 -9.72
N PHE A 62 -12.38 14.21 -8.97
CA PHE A 62 -13.46 15.10 -9.35
C PHE A 62 -13.02 16.55 -9.41
N ALA A 63 -12.30 17.03 -8.42
CA ALA A 63 -11.76 18.40 -8.39
C ALA A 63 -10.76 18.66 -9.52
N TYR A 64 -9.94 17.67 -9.91
CA TYR A 64 -9.02 17.77 -11.03
C TYR A 64 -9.74 17.90 -12.38
N VAL A 65 -10.84 17.17 -12.56
CA VAL A 65 -11.63 17.21 -13.80
C VAL A 65 -12.45 18.48 -13.92
N ASP A 66 -13.05 18.94 -12.81
CA ASP A 66 -13.86 20.17 -12.75
C ASP A 66 -13.94 20.65 -11.28
N GLU A 67 -13.32 21.79 -11.00
CA GLU A 67 -13.27 22.39 -9.66
C GLU A 67 -14.64 22.75 -9.06
N ASN A 68 -15.67 22.84 -9.89
CA ASN A 68 -17.03 23.18 -9.47
C ASN A 68 -17.84 21.95 -9.03
N MET A 69 -17.31 20.72 -9.16
CA MET A 69 -17.98 19.51 -8.70
C MET A 69 -18.07 19.47 -7.17
N LYS A 70 -19.21 19.04 -6.66
CA LYS A 70 -19.46 18.90 -5.22
C LYS A 70 -19.61 17.42 -4.88
N VAL A 71 -18.84 16.96 -3.89
CA VAL A 71 -18.93 15.60 -3.35
C VAL A 71 -19.48 15.67 -1.94
N ASP A 72 -20.66 15.05 -1.74
CA ASP A 72 -21.31 14.92 -0.44
C ASP A 72 -21.04 13.50 0.10
N THR A 73 -20.11 13.41 1.05
CA THR A 73 -19.62 12.15 1.61
C THR A 73 -20.53 11.65 2.71
N LEU A 74 -21.02 10.43 2.59
CA LEU A 74 -21.86 9.76 3.60
C LEU A 74 -21.08 8.72 4.41
N ILE A 75 -20.05 8.13 3.83
CA ILE A 75 -19.21 7.08 4.45
C ILE A 75 -17.75 7.46 4.22
N GLU A 76 -16.94 7.44 5.28
CA GLU A 76 -15.54 7.79 5.23
C GLU A 76 -14.65 6.58 4.91
N ASP A 77 -13.43 6.85 4.36
CA ASP A 77 -12.42 5.82 4.14
C ASP A 77 -12.14 5.01 5.42
N GLY A 78 -12.02 3.70 5.28
CA GLY A 78 -11.79 2.76 6.39
C GLY A 78 -13.06 2.24 7.06
N SER A 79 -14.23 2.74 6.68
CA SER A 79 -15.51 2.25 7.18
C SER A 79 -15.84 0.87 6.60
N LYS A 80 -16.49 0.02 7.42
CA LYS A 80 -17.07 -1.22 6.95
C LYS A 80 -18.36 -0.91 6.17
N VAL A 81 -18.47 -1.49 4.98
CA VAL A 81 -19.62 -1.31 4.07
C VAL A 81 -20.22 -2.66 3.67
N LYS A 82 -21.46 -2.61 3.21
CA LYS A 82 -22.23 -3.76 2.71
C LYS A 82 -23.00 -3.40 1.45
N TYR A 83 -23.51 -4.41 0.78
CA TYR A 83 -24.35 -4.26 -0.40
C TYR A 83 -25.51 -3.27 -0.16
N GLY A 84 -25.67 -2.31 -1.07
CA GLY A 84 -26.72 -1.30 -1.03
C GLY A 84 -26.34 0.01 -0.35
N ASP A 85 -25.21 0.08 0.35
CA ASP A 85 -24.72 1.32 0.97
C ASP A 85 -24.38 2.35 -0.11
N ILE A 86 -24.61 3.63 0.19
CA ILE A 86 -24.25 4.76 -0.66
C ILE A 86 -23.08 5.48 0.01
N ALA A 87 -21.90 5.49 -0.64
CA ALA A 87 -20.71 6.08 -0.04
C ALA A 87 -20.68 7.60 -0.16
N PHE A 88 -21.11 8.14 -1.31
CA PHE A 88 -21.20 9.58 -1.53
C PHE A 88 -22.18 9.91 -2.67
N TYR A 89 -22.56 11.17 -2.76
CA TYR A 89 -23.15 11.79 -3.94
C TYR A 89 -22.12 12.73 -4.58
N VAL A 90 -22.14 12.82 -5.91
CA VAL A 90 -21.40 13.83 -6.67
C VAL A 90 -22.38 14.62 -7.54
N GLU A 91 -22.23 15.95 -7.57
CA GLU A 91 -23.08 16.87 -8.33
C GLU A 91 -22.21 17.88 -9.09
N GLY A 92 -22.55 18.14 -10.35
CA GLY A 92 -21.83 19.07 -11.22
C GLY A 92 -22.20 18.94 -12.69
N ALA A 93 -21.30 19.35 -13.60
CA ALA A 93 -21.48 19.15 -15.02
C ALA A 93 -21.55 17.66 -15.36
N SER A 94 -22.60 17.25 -16.10
CA SER A 94 -22.83 15.83 -16.41
C SER A 94 -21.68 15.19 -17.18
N GLN A 95 -21.09 15.91 -18.14
CA GLN A 95 -19.91 15.47 -18.89
C GLN A 95 -18.69 15.27 -17.97
N SER A 96 -18.49 16.14 -16.97
CA SER A 96 -17.39 16.04 -16.01
C SER A 96 -17.54 14.84 -15.09
N ILE A 97 -18.77 14.53 -14.63
CA ILE A 97 -19.07 13.33 -13.82
C ILE A 97 -18.70 12.07 -14.61
N LEU A 98 -19.17 11.96 -15.87
CA LEU A 98 -18.90 10.79 -16.71
C LEU A 98 -17.42 10.63 -17.05
N LYS A 99 -16.71 11.73 -17.32
CA LYS A 99 -15.27 11.74 -17.57
C LYS A 99 -14.47 11.20 -16.38
N ALA A 100 -14.88 11.51 -15.15
CA ALA A 100 -14.20 11.06 -13.93
C ALA A 100 -14.57 9.62 -13.52
N GLU A 101 -15.75 9.14 -13.93
CA GLU A 101 -16.39 7.93 -13.42
C GLU A 101 -15.46 6.71 -13.43
N ARG A 102 -14.83 6.42 -14.57
CA ARG A 102 -14.05 5.17 -14.72
C ARG A 102 -12.80 5.19 -13.86
N LEU A 103 -12.06 6.30 -13.83
CA LEU A 103 -10.89 6.43 -12.97
C LEU A 103 -11.25 6.30 -11.48
N VAL A 104 -12.33 6.98 -11.04
CA VAL A 104 -12.82 6.90 -9.66
C VAL A 104 -13.16 5.44 -9.31
N LEU A 105 -13.96 4.77 -10.15
CA LEU A 105 -14.37 3.40 -9.89
C LEU A 105 -13.18 2.43 -9.87
N ASN A 106 -12.29 2.48 -10.86
CA ASN A 106 -11.13 1.58 -10.92
C ASN A 106 -10.23 1.74 -9.69
N ALA A 107 -9.96 2.97 -9.27
CA ALA A 107 -9.14 3.25 -8.10
C ALA A 107 -9.82 2.78 -6.80
N MET A 108 -11.08 3.16 -6.58
CA MET A 108 -11.80 2.82 -5.35
C MET A 108 -12.06 1.31 -5.22
N GLN A 109 -12.41 0.63 -6.31
CA GLN A 109 -12.59 -0.82 -6.34
C GLN A 109 -11.30 -1.53 -5.92
N ARG A 110 -10.16 -1.08 -6.46
CA ARG A 110 -8.83 -1.63 -6.13
C ARG A 110 -8.41 -1.31 -4.70
N MET A 111 -8.53 -0.05 -4.29
CA MET A 111 -8.16 0.39 -2.95
C MET A 111 -9.03 -0.29 -1.88
N SER A 112 -10.33 -0.42 -2.09
CA SER A 112 -11.24 -1.10 -1.16
C SER A 112 -10.92 -2.59 -1.02
N ALA A 113 -10.56 -3.25 -2.12
CA ALA A 113 -10.10 -4.65 -2.09
C ALA A 113 -8.84 -4.81 -1.23
N ILE A 114 -7.85 -3.93 -1.40
CA ILE A 114 -6.60 -3.94 -0.62
C ILE A 114 -6.87 -3.63 0.85
N ALA A 115 -7.69 -2.62 1.15
CA ALA A 115 -8.05 -2.26 2.52
C ALA A 115 -8.80 -3.41 3.22
N THR A 116 -9.74 -4.06 2.53
CA THR A 116 -10.48 -5.23 3.02
C THR A 116 -9.53 -6.40 3.31
N LYS A 117 -8.63 -6.72 2.37
CA LYS A 117 -7.61 -7.77 2.55
C LYS A 117 -6.69 -7.46 3.72
N THR A 118 -6.23 -6.21 3.82
CA THR A 118 -5.36 -5.78 4.93
C THR A 118 -6.07 -5.90 6.27
N LYS A 119 -7.34 -5.51 6.36
CA LYS A 119 -8.14 -5.64 7.58
C LYS A 119 -8.23 -7.08 8.05
N VAL A 120 -8.39 -8.06 7.13
CA VAL A 120 -8.36 -9.49 7.48
C VAL A 120 -7.05 -9.86 8.17
N PHE A 121 -5.90 -9.42 7.63
CA PHE A 121 -4.60 -9.69 8.26
C PHE A 121 -4.46 -9.01 9.63
N VAL A 122 -4.91 -7.75 9.74
CA VAL A 122 -4.89 -7.00 11.00
C VAL A 122 -5.72 -7.72 12.07
N ASP A 123 -6.92 -8.20 11.71
CA ASP A 123 -7.80 -8.93 12.65
C ASP A 123 -7.18 -10.27 13.08
N LEU A 124 -6.48 -10.97 12.20
CA LEU A 124 -5.76 -12.21 12.55
C LEU A 124 -4.58 -11.96 13.50
N LEU A 125 -4.05 -10.73 13.55
CA LEU A 125 -2.97 -10.33 14.47
C LEU A 125 -3.47 -9.76 15.80
N GLU A 126 -4.78 -9.65 16.01
CA GLU A 126 -5.35 -9.13 17.25
C GLU A 126 -4.84 -9.90 18.48
N GLY A 127 -4.45 -9.15 19.52
CA GLY A 127 -3.84 -9.71 20.75
C GLY A 127 -2.35 -10.04 20.63
N THR A 128 -1.69 -9.63 19.53
CA THR A 128 -0.22 -9.65 19.42
C THR A 128 0.31 -8.23 19.21
N ASP A 129 1.61 -8.01 19.45
CA ASP A 129 2.28 -6.72 19.18
C ASP A 129 2.78 -6.62 17.73
N THR A 130 2.60 -7.68 16.93
CA THR A 130 3.08 -7.77 15.55
C THR A 130 2.26 -6.90 14.61
N GLN A 131 2.93 -6.15 13.72
CA GLN A 131 2.29 -5.34 12.68
C GLN A 131 2.46 -5.96 11.30
N ILE A 132 1.40 -5.90 10.49
CA ILE A 132 1.46 -6.31 9.09
C ILE A 132 2.00 -5.17 8.21
N LEU A 133 2.96 -5.49 7.33
CA LEU A 133 3.56 -4.58 6.36
C LEU A 133 3.18 -4.97 4.93
N ASP A 134 3.01 -3.97 4.11
CA ASP A 134 3.03 -4.15 2.65
C ASP A 134 4.46 -4.40 2.12
N THR A 135 4.59 -4.44 0.81
CA THR A 135 5.87 -4.61 0.11
C THR A 135 5.97 -3.65 -1.09
N ARG A 136 7.02 -3.82 -1.91
CA ARG A 136 7.12 -3.18 -3.23
C ARG A 136 6.48 -4.01 -4.36
N LYS A 137 5.83 -5.12 -4.05
CA LYS A 137 5.07 -5.95 -5.01
C LYS A 137 3.71 -5.32 -5.30
N THR A 138 3.74 -4.10 -5.85
CA THR A 138 2.58 -3.28 -6.20
C THR A 138 2.41 -3.19 -7.70
N THR A 139 1.22 -2.84 -8.16
CA THR A 139 0.95 -2.53 -9.58
C THR A 139 1.82 -1.33 -10.01
N PRO A 140 2.57 -1.45 -11.12
CA PRO A 140 3.35 -0.32 -11.63
C PRO A 140 2.49 0.93 -11.85
N GLY A 141 3.02 2.09 -11.46
CA GLY A 141 2.37 3.39 -11.65
C GLY A 141 1.37 3.82 -10.57
N ILE A 142 0.81 2.89 -9.77
CA ILE A 142 -0.21 3.21 -8.76
C ILE A 142 0.19 2.81 -7.32
N ARG A 143 1.49 2.70 -7.05
CA ARG A 143 1.99 2.29 -5.72
C ARG A 143 1.48 3.17 -4.59
N ALA A 144 1.35 4.47 -4.81
CA ALA A 144 0.86 5.39 -3.80
C ALA A 144 -0.58 5.03 -3.36
N LEU A 145 -1.46 4.70 -4.31
CA LEU A 145 -2.84 4.29 -4.01
C LEU A 145 -2.88 2.96 -3.25
N GLU A 146 -2.11 1.96 -3.68
CA GLU A 146 -2.11 0.64 -3.05
C GLU A 146 -1.56 0.69 -1.62
N LYS A 147 -0.48 1.46 -1.39
CA LYS A 147 0.07 1.67 -0.04
C LYS A 147 -0.85 2.52 0.84
N TRP A 148 -1.55 3.47 0.27
CA TRP A 148 -2.58 4.24 0.99
C TRP A 148 -3.72 3.32 1.45
N ALA A 149 -4.19 2.45 0.56
CA ALA A 149 -5.22 1.47 0.88
C ALA A 149 -4.81 0.50 2.00
N VAL A 150 -3.54 0.07 2.04
CA VAL A 150 -3.01 -0.72 3.16
C VAL A 150 -3.13 0.04 4.50
N LYS A 151 -2.81 1.33 4.53
CA LYS A 151 -2.98 2.16 5.74
C LYS A 151 -4.44 2.28 6.14
N ILE A 152 -5.34 2.50 5.18
CA ILE A 152 -6.79 2.57 5.42
C ILE A 152 -7.30 1.26 6.04
N GLY A 153 -6.79 0.10 5.59
CA GLY A 153 -7.11 -1.21 6.15
C GLY A 153 -6.49 -1.51 7.52
N GLY A 154 -5.72 -0.57 8.10
CA GLY A 154 -5.08 -0.70 9.41
C GLY A 154 -3.66 -1.31 9.38
N GLY A 155 -3.12 -1.59 8.22
CA GLY A 155 -1.75 -2.06 8.05
C GLY A 155 -0.71 -0.92 8.09
N THR A 156 0.55 -1.29 8.06
CA THR A 156 1.70 -0.38 8.07
C THR A 156 2.44 -0.47 6.74
N ASN A 157 2.98 0.67 6.26
CA ASN A 157 3.76 0.65 5.03
C ASN A 157 5.22 0.26 5.30
N HIS A 158 5.74 -0.66 4.51
CA HIS A 158 7.17 -0.85 4.30
C HIS A 158 7.74 0.31 3.45
N ARG A 159 9.06 0.34 3.22
CA ARG A 159 9.68 1.35 2.34
C ARG A 159 8.86 1.55 1.07
N PHE A 160 8.74 2.82 0.67
CA PHE A 160 7.97 3.19 -0.51
C PHE A 160 8.69 2.76 -1.80
N ALA A 161 9.99 3.02 -1.87
CA ALA A 161 10.77 2.77 -3.07
C ALA A 161 12.20 2.27 -2.74
N LEU A 162 13.18 2.53 -3.60
CA LEU A 162 14.59 2.19 -3.39
C LEU A 162 15.35 3.30 -2.68
N TYR A 163 14.78 4.50 -2.62
CA TYR A 163 15.45 5.71 -2.14
C TYR A 163 15.15 6.08 -0.69
N ASP A 164 14.09 5.56 -0.09
CA ASP A 164 13.64 5.95 1.25
C ASP A 164 14.10 5.02 2.37
N MET A 165 14.69 3.87 2.03
CA MET A 165 15.29 2.93 2.98
C MET A 165 16.18 1.91 2.26
N ILE A 166 17.32 1.57 2.83
CA ILE A 166 18.21 0.52 2.30
C ILE A 166 17.68 -0.85 2.74
N MET A 167 17.63 -1.78 1.81
CA MET A 167 17.37 -3.20 2.08
C MET A 167 18.40 -4.04 1.37
N LEU A 168 19.28 -4.67 2.14
CA LEU A 168 20.26 -5.63 1.66
C LEU A 168 19.59 -6.99 1.57
N LYS A 169 19.40 -7.46 0.34
CA LYS A 169 18.83 -8.76 0.01
C LYS A 169 19.94 -9.77 -0.30
N ASP A 170 19.56 -11.03 -0.44
CA ASP A 170 20.44 -12.16 -0.82
C ASP A 170 21.45 -11.77 -1.90
N ASN A 171 20.98 -11.29 -3.05
CA ASN A 171 21.85 -10.89 -4.16
C ASN A 171 22.81 -9.73 -3.81
N HIS A 172 22.41 -8.77 -2.98
CA HIS A 172 23.32 -7.71 -2.53
C HIS A 172 24.43 -8.27 -1.64
N ILE A 173 24.08 -9.21 -0.76
CA ILE A 173 25.01 -9.89 0.14
C ILE A 173 26.01 -10.72 -0.67
N ASP A 174 25.51 -11.55 -1.60
CA ASP A 174 26.34 -12.44 -2.41
C ASP A 174 27.29 -11.66 -3.33
N PHE A 175 26.79 -10.64 -4.05
CA PHE A 175 27.63 -9.77 -4.89
C PHE A 175 28.63 -8.91 -4.09
N SER A 176 28.35 -8.63 -2.82
CA SER A 176 29.29 -7.91 -1.96
C SER A 176 30.39 -8.80 -1.39
N GLY A 177 30.21 -10.12 -1.44
CA GLY A 177 31.12 -11.13 -0.89
C GLY A 177 30.90 -11.41 0.59
N GLY A 178 29.60 -11.37 1.04
CA GLY A 178 29.13 -11.75 2.36
C GLY A 178 28.48 -10.62 3.16
N VAL A 179 27.78 -10.99 4.24
CA VAL A 179 26.98 -10.13 5.09
C VAL A 179 27.76 -8.93 5.64
N ALA A 180 28.90 -9.22 6.30
CA ALA A 180 29.71 -8.17 6.94
C ALA A 180 30.24 -7.16 5.92
N LYS A 181 30.64 -7.61 4.72
CA LYS A 181 31.12 -6.71 3.67
C LYS A 181 30.00 -5.84 3.13
N ALA A 182 28.79 -6.41 2.91
CA ALA A 182 27.64 -5.67 2.44
C ALA A 182 27.24 -4.56 3.43
N ILE A 183 27.14 -4.86 4.72
CA ILE A 183 26.78 -3.91 5.76
C ILE A 183 27.85 -2.81 5.89
N ASN A 184 29.14 -3.15 5.93
CA ASN A 184 30.20 -2.18 6.09
C ASN A 184 30.30 -1.22 4.89
N LYS A 185 30.18 -1.73 3.65
CA LYS A 185 30.09 -0.89 2.44
C LYS A 185 28.89 0.04 2.48
N THR A 186 27.73 -0.44 2.95
CA THR A 186 26.51 0.36 3.10
C THR A 186 26.70 1.50 4.10
N LYS A 187 27.33 1.23 5.25
CA LYS A 187 27.65 2.27 6.24
C LYS A 187 28.60 3.31 5.69
N ALA A 188 29.65 2.87 4.96
CA ALA A 188 30.58 3.79 4.29
C ALA A 188 29.85 4.68 3.28
N TYR A 189 29.01 4.09 2.42
CA TYR A 189 28.19 4.84 1.47
C TYR A 189 27.30 5.88 2.13
N LEU A 190 26.58 5.54 3.22
CA LEU A 190 25.73 6.48 3.94
C LEU A 190 26.55 7.66 4.51
N LYS A 191 27.73 7.38 5.06
CA LYS A 191 28.63 8.41 5.57
C LYS A 191 29.17 9.32 4.45
N GLU A 192 29.63 8.74 3.35
CA GLU A 192 30.18 9.49 2.21
C GLU A 192 29.14 10.37 1.52
N THR A 193 27.90 9.88 1.42
CA THR A 193 26.79 10.60 0.77
C THR A 193 25.98 11.49 1.72
N ASN A 194 26.36 11.53 3.00
CA ASN A 194 25.64 12.26 4.06
C ASN A 194 24.12 11.96 4.08
N ARG A 195 23.76 10.65 3.98
CA ARG A 195 22.37 10.18 3.99
C ARG A 195 22.05 9.50 5.32
N ASP A 196 20.89 9.83 5.88
CA ASP A 196 20.33 9.15 7.05
C ASP A 196 19.21 8.19 6.61
N LEU A 197 19.60 7.01 6.10
CA LEU A 197 18.67 5.97 5.70
C LEU A 197 18.79 4.75 6.63
N LYS A 198 17.65 4.24 7.06
CA LYS A 198 17.58 3.00 7.84
C LYS A 198 18.06 1.82 6.99
N ILE A 199 18.77 0.88 7.60
CA ILE A 199 19.27 -0.33 6.95
C ILE A 199 18.44 -1.52 7.42
N ILE A 200 17.83 -2.26 6.47
CA ILE A 200 17.25 -3.58 6.68
C ILE A 200 18.15 -4.59 6.01
N VAL A 201 18.36 -5.73 6.66
CA VAL A 201 19.16 -6.83 6.13
C VAL A 201 18.33 -8.11 6.14
N GLU A 202 18.23 -8.76 4.99
CA GLU A 202 17.61 -10.07 4.83
C GLU A 202 18.60 -11.15 5.29
N ALA A 203 18.14 -12.07 6.15
CA ALA A 203 18.90 -13.20 6.65
C ALA A 203 18.25 -14.51 6.22
N ARG A 204 19.05 -15.44 5.71
CA ARG A 204 18.63 -16.77 5.21
C ARG A 204 18.79 -17.87 6.25
N ASN A 205 19.54 -17.62 7.31
CA ASN A 205 19.81 -18.58 8.39
C ASN A 205 20.30 -17.88 9.68
N LEU A 206 20.37 -18.62 10.78
CA LEU A 206 20.77 -18.10 12.09
C LEU A 206 22.23 -17.60 12.12
N GLN A 207 23.12 -18.16 11.30
CA GLN A 207 24.52 -17.71 11.21
C GLN A 207 24.58 -16.31 10.62
N GLU A 208 23.86 -16.04 9.54
CA GLU A 208 23.77 -14.69 8.96
C GLU A 208 23.19 -13.68 9.95
N ILE A 209 22.19 -14.08 10.76
CA ILE A 209 21.67 -13.22 11.84
C ILE A 209 22.78 -12.85 12.81
N GLN A 210 23.61 -13.81 13.24
CA GLN A 210 24.73 -13.52 14.14
C GLN A 210 25.74 -12.56 13.50
N GLU A 211 26.09 -12.77 12.22
CA GLU A 211 27.01 -11.88 11.49
C GLU A 211 26.43 -10.45 11.37
N ILE A 212 25.11 -10.31 11.15
CA ILE A 212 24.43 -9.00 11.11
C ILE A 212 24.53 -8.31 12.48
N LEU A 213 24.26 -9.05 13.56
CA LEU A 213 24.32 -8.52 14.93
C LEU A 213 25.76 -8.09 15.30
N ASP A 214 26.77 -8.86 14.91
CA ASP A 214 28.18 -8.53 15.16
C ASP A 214 28.59 -7.24 14.43
N CYS A 215 28.05 -7.00 13.23
CA CYS A 215 28.25 -5.75 12.50
C CYS A 215 27.60 -4.54 13.18
N GLY A 216 26.41 -4.72 13.79
CA GLY A 216 25.60 -3.66 14.40
C GLY A 216 25.11 -2.59 13.42
N GLY A 217 24.39 -1.57 13.90
CA GLY A 217 23.89 -0.45 13.11
C GLY A 217 22.84 -0.80 12.07
N VAL A 218 22.17 -1.93 12.24
CA VAL A 218 21.03 -2.39 11.42
C VAL A 218 19.75 -2.05 12.13
N TYR A 219 18.80 -1.47 11.41
CA TYR A 219 17.49 -1.08 11.96
C TYR A 219 16.56 -2.27 12.15
N ARG A 220 16.57 -3.21 11.18
CA ARG A 220 15.70 -4.38 11.19
C ARG A 220 16.36 -5.57 10.48
N ILE A 221 16.18 -6.76 11.02
CA ILE A 221 16.53 -8.01 10.36
C ILE A 221 15.26 -8.62 9.76
N LEU A 222 15.28 -8.87 8.46
CA LEU A 222 14.22 -9.58 7.75
C LEU A 222 14.59 -11.06 7.74
N ILE A 223 13.80 -11.87 8.44
CA ILE A 223 13.92 -13.32 8.59
C ILE A 223 13.18 -13.95 7.41
N ASP A 224 13.91 -14.36 6.35
CA ASP A 224 13.29 -14.77 5.09
C ASP A 224 13.12 -16.27 4.98
N ASN A 225 11.88 -16.71 4.77
CA ASN A 225 11.50 -18.11 4.56
C ASN A 225 11.88 -19.09 5.69
N PHE A 226 11.99 -18.61 6.95
CA PHE A 226 12.22 -19.50 8.09
C PHE A 226 10.93 -20.26 8.45
N ASN A 227 11.11 -21.47 9.01
CA ASN A 227 10.02 -22.16 9.71
C ASN A 227 9.76 -21.53 11.09
N TYR A 228 8.67 -21.89 11.75
CA TYR A 228 8.27 -21.28 13.03
C TYR A 228 9.28 -21.52 14.16
N GLU A 229 9.92 -22.69 14.19
CA GLU A 229 10.92 -23.03 15.22
C GLU A 229 12.17 -22.14 15.07
N ASP A 230 12.70 -22.03 13.86
CA ASP A 230 13.87 -21.22 13.58
C ASP A 230 13.55 -19.71 13.67
N THR A 231 12.31 -19.30 13.38
CA THR A 231 11.86 -17.91 13.61
C THR A 231 11.92 -17.58 15.10
N ARG A 232 11.45 -18.46 16.01
CA ARG A 232 11.56 -18.25 17.46
C ARG A 232 13.02 -18.15 17.92
N LYS A 233 13.90 -19.03 17.38
CA LYS A 233 15.34 -18.97 17.68
C LYS A 233 15.95 -17.65 17.20
N ALA A 234 15.57 -17.20 16.01
CA ALA A 234 16.01 -15.92 15.45
C ALA A 234 15.57 -14.74 16.33
N VAL A 235 14.30 -14.69 16.72
CA VAL A 235 13.78 -13.65 17.62
C VAL A 235 14.53 -13.64 18.95
N ALA A 236 14.75 -14.82 19.56
CA ALA A 236 15.49 -14.94 20.81
C ALA A 236 16.98 -14.50 20.65
N LEU A 237 17.63 -14.80 19.53
CA LEU A 237 19.01 -14.40 19.23
C LEU A 237 19.13 -12.89 19.02
N ILE A 238 18.17 -12.30 18.32
CA ILE A 238 18.14 -10.85 18.02
C ILE A 238 17.85 -10.05 19.29
N GLY A 239 16.87 -10.50 20.10
CA GLY A 239 16.43 -9.79 21.30
C GLY A 239 16.10 -8.33 21.01
N ASP A 240 16.49 -7.42 21.90
CA ASP A 240 16.23 -5.97 21.77
C ASP A 240 17.27 -5.21 20.93
N LYS A 241 18.17 -5.91 20.23
CA LYS A 241 19.27 -5.27 19.50
C LYS A 241 18.79 -4.54 18.25
N CYS A 242 17.77 -5.06 17.57
CA CYS A 242 17.09 -4.44 16.43
C CYS A 242 15.72 -5.08 16.21
N LEU A 243 14.90 -4.46 15.36
CA LEU A 243 13.56 -4.96 15.04
C LEU A 243 13.65 -6.22 14.17
N THR A 244 12.61 -7.04 14.27
CA THR A 244 12.45 -8.29 13.53
C THR A 244 11.31 -8.21 12.52
N GLU A 245 11.50 -8.83 11.36
CA GLU A 245 10.46 -8.94 10.32
C GLU A 245 10.46 -10.35 9.75
N SER A 246 9.33 -11.05 9.77
CA SER A 246 9.15 -12.30 9.03
C SER A 246 8.66 -12.04 7.62
N SER A 247 9.23 -12.75 6.64
CA SER A 247 8.86 -12.70 5.23
C SER A 247 8.93 -14.08 4.59
N GLY A 248 8.30 -14.24 3.42
CA GLY A 248 8.32 -15.47 2.63
C GLY A 248 7.03 -16.27 2.71
N GLY A 249 6.20 -16.24 1.64
CA GLY A 249 5.00 -17.06 1.49
C GLY A 249 3.89 -16.89 2.54
N ILE A 250 3.93 -15.80 3.32
CA ILE A 250 2.98 -15.56 4.42
C ILE A 250 1.61 -15.13 3.87
N ASN A 251 0.57 -15.84 4.32
CA ASN A 251 -0.83 -15.66 3.95
C ASN A 251 -1.74 -15.74 5.19
N GLU A 252 -3.06 -15.65 5.00
CA GLU A 252 -4.04 -15.63 6.09
C GLU A 252 -3.98 -16.87 7.00
N LYS A 253 -3.57 -18.02 6.47
CA LYS A 253 -3.49 -19.27 7.25
C LYS A 253 -2.23 -19.34 8.10
N THR A 254 -1.19 -18.59 7.75
CA THR A 254 0.13 -18.70 8.37
C THR A 254 0.54 -17.46 9.17
N VAL A 255 -0.06 -16.29 8.91
CA VAL A 255 0.32 -15.00 9.52
C VAL A 255 0.31 -15.05 11.05
N ARG A 256 -0.73 -15.64 11.65
CA ARG A 256 -0.86 -15.76 13.11
C ARG A 256 0.28 -16.57 13.72
N HIS A 257 0.68 -17.67 13.08
CA HIS A 257 1.75 -18.52 13.59
C HIS A 257 3.12 -17.81 13.61
N TYR A 258 3.38 -16.95 12.63
CA TYR A 258 4.58 -16.11 12.64
C TYR A 258 4.53 -15.02 13.71
N ALA A 259 3.37 -14.42 13.94
CA ALA A 259 3.18 -13.44 15.01
C ALA A 259 3.40 -14.09 16.39
N ASP A 260 2.89 -15.31 16.60
CA ASP A 260 3.10 -16.10 17.82
C ASP A 260 4.58 -16.50 18.04
N CYS A 261 5.46 -16.26 17.06
CA CYS A 261 6.92 -16.39 17.24
C CYS A 261 7.54 -15.15 17.89
N GLY A 262 6.80 -14.03 18.03
CA GLY A 262 7.23 -12.81 18.69
C GLY A 262 7.97 -11.83 17.78
N VAL A 263 7.75 -11.86 16.45
CA VAL A 263 8.32 -10.87 15.54
C VAL A 263 7.60 -9.53 15.63
N ASP A 264 8.32 -8.41 15.46
CA ASP A 264 7.72 -7.08 15.46
C ASP A 264 6.87 -6.83 14.21
N TYR A 265 7.30 -7.37 13.07
CA TYR A 265 6.66 -7.15 11.78
C TYR A 265 6.52 -8.44 10.98
N ILE A 266 5.49 -8.45 10.15
CA ILE A 266 5.32 -9.46 9.09
C ILE A 266 5.06 -8.72 7.79
N SER A 267 5.82 -9.00 6.72
CA SER A 267 5.54 -8.44 5.40
C SER A 267 4.89 -9.46 4.47
N SER A 268 3.82 -9.04 3.78
CA SER A 268 3.13 -9.89 2.82
C SER A 268 2.80 -9.13 1.53
N GLY A 269 3.29 -9.66 0.40
CA GLY A 269 2.92 -9.15 -0.92
C GLY A 269 1.46 -9.44 -1.28
N ALA A 270 0.83 -10.42 -0.62
CA ALA A 270 -0.55 -10.79 -0.87
C ALA A 270 -1.55 -9.65 -0.61
N LEU A 271 -1.18 -8.67 0.23
CA LEU A 271 -2.00 -7.48 0.49
C LEU A 271 -2.29 -6.69 -0.79
N THR A 272 -1.38 -6.70 -1.75
CA THR A 272 -1.48 -5.88 -2.96
C THR A 272 -1.58 -6.68 -4.25
N HIS A 273 -0.86 -7.82 -4.40
CA HIS A 273 -0.85 -8.54 -5.67
C HIS A 273 -1.93 -9.63 -5.81
N SER A 274 -2.65 -9.98 -4.72
CA SER A 274 -3.64 -11.06 -4.71
C SER A 274 -4.96 -10.61 -4.10
N VAL A 275 -5.61 -9.63 -4.73
CA VAL A 275 -6.92 -9.11 -4.33
C VAL A 275 -7.89 -9.12 -5.50
N TYR A 276 -9.17 -9.33 -5.19
CA TYR A 276 -10.28 -9.17 -6.13
C TYR A 276 -10.92 -7.82 -5.89
N ASN A 277 -11.10 -7.01 -6.95
CA ASN A 277 -11.69 -5.68 -6.84
C ASN A 277 -13.10 -5.74 -6.26
N MET A 278 -13.40 -4.84 -5.33
CA MET A 278 -14.74 -4.67 -4.74
C MET A 278 -15.71 -4.18 -5.82
N ASP A 279 -16.92 -4.72 -5.89
CA ASP A 279 -17.91 -4.25 -6.87
C ASP A 279 -18.55 -2.92 -6.39
N LEU A 280 -18.27 -1.84 -7.12
CA LEU A 280 -18.79 -0.49 -6.92
C LEU A 280 -19.40 0.03 -8.21
N SER A 281 -20.40 0.89 -8.13
CA SER A 281 -21.06 1.47 -9.29
C SER A 281 -21.43 2.93 -9.05
N LEU A 282 -21.15 3.81 -10.02
CA LEU A 282 -21.64 5.17 -10.02
C LEU A 282 -22.96 5.23 -10.82
N LYS A 283 -24.02 5.74 -10.22
CA LYS A 283 -25.37 5.77 -10.82
C LYS A 283 -25.94 7.17 -10.80
N ALA A 284 -26.38 7.66 -11.96
CA ALA A 284 -27.15 8.89 -12.05
C ALA A 284 -28.44 8.80 -11.22
N VAL A 285 -28.84 9.91 -10.61
CA VAL A 285 -30.06 10.05 -9.77
C VAL A 285 -30.82 11.30 -10.17
#